data_cb39b7fc59dacc40d0dda2a8f28eb5c2
#
_entry.id   cb39b7fc59dacc40d0dda2a8f28eb5c2
#
_cell.length_a   1.000
_cell.length_b   1.000
_cell.length_c   1.000
_cell.angle_alpha   90.00
_cell.angle_beta   90.00
_cell.angle_gamma   90.00
#
_symmetry.space_group_name_H-M   'P 1'
#
loop_
_entity.id
_entity.type
_entity.pdbx_description
1 polymer ?
#
loop_
_entity_poly.entity_id
_entity_poly.type
_entity_poly.pdbx_seq_one_letter_code
_entity_poly.pdbx_strand_id
1 'polypeptide(L)'
;INHAFAWPDNDGNILHYDNMISQSITGAVHDNNAKILLSLGGWGNSWGFASSTETEEARAIFIDNIISICENNNYDGIDIDWEHPNGYTQKNNLSAFISELRQAFNNLYPEWLITMAVPVSNWSGQHYDFNSLVENVDYFNAMTYDFHGSWTDHAGHNSPLYPSPANDPDGAVSTGFNYLANTRGIPRDKINIGLAFYGKQYNAID
;
A
#
# COMPACT_ATOMS: atom_id res chain seq x y z
N ILE A 1 -7.76 -1.60 10.67
CA ILE A 1 -6.99 -2.85 10.42
C ILE A 1 -6.91 -3.05 8.92
N ASN A 2 -5.72 -3.34 8.36
CA ASN A 2 -5.58 -3.79 6.99
C ASN A 2 -5.48 -5.32 6.99
N HIS A 3 -6.45 -5.98 6.35
CA HIS A 3 -6.53 -7.43 6.24
C HIS A 3 -5.80 -7.88 4.97
N ALA A 4 -4.59 -8.35 5.10
CA ALA A 4 -3.65 -8.65 4.02
C ALA A 4 -3.53 -10.15 3.75
N PHE A 5 -3.40 -10.63 2.55
CA PHE A 5 -3.54 -9.93 1.28
C PHE A 5 -4.48 -10.68 0.35
N ALA A 6 -5.28 -9.92 -0.41
CA ALA A 6 -5.85 -10.36 -1.66
C ALA A 6 -5.08 -9.67 -2.82
N TRP A 7 -5.32 -10.02 -4.08
CA TRP A 7 -4.60 -9.42 -5.20
C TRP A 7 -5.41 -9.46 -6.49
N PRO A 8 -5.22 -8.50 -7.42
CA PRO A 8 -5.87 -8.54 -8.71
C PRO A 8 -5.20 -9.54 -9.65
N ASP A 9 -6.00 -10.22 -10.46
CA ASP A 9 -5.51 -10.87 -11.67
C ASP A 9 -5.45 -9.88 -12.86
N ASN A 10 -5.07 -10.37 -14.05
CA ASN A 10 -4.95 -9.52 -15.23
C ASN A 10 -6.29 -8.99 -15.78
N ASP A 11 -7.39 -9.60 -15.39
CA ASP A 11 -8.74 -9.22 -15.81
C ASP A 11 -9.46 -8.36 -14.75
N GLY A 12 -8.77 -8.01 -13.67
CA GLY A 12 -9.30 -7.20 -12.55
C GLY A 12 -10.14 -7.99 -11.54
N ASN A 13 -10.16 -9.34 -11.62
CA ASN A 13 -10.78 -10.13 -10.57
C ASN A 13 -9.90 -10.14 -9.32
N ILE A 14 -10.53 -10.19 -8.15
CA ILE A 14 -9.81 -10.21 -6.88
C ILE A 14 -9.64 -11.65 -6.41
N LEU A 15 -8.40 -12.08 -6.33
CA LEU A 15 -7.98 -13.38 -5.85
C LEU A 15 -7.57 -13.30 -4.37
N HIS A 16 -7.76 -14.38 -3.64
CA HIS A 16 -7.36 -14.50 -2.24
C HIS A 16 -7.16 -15.97 -1.86
N TYR A 17 -6.48 -16.22 -0.77
CA TYR A 17 -6.37 -17.57 -0.23
C TYR A 17 -7.69 -18.08 0.35
N ASP A 18 -7.89 -19.40 0.32
CA ASP A 18 -9.05 -20.05 0.92
C ASP A 18 -9.21 -19.64 2.40
N ASN A 19 -10.44 -19.35 2.79
CA ASN A 19 -10.81 -18.96 4.15
C ASN A 19 -10.18 -17.66 4.66
N MET A 20 -9.47 -16.89 3.85
CA MET A 20 -8.95 -15.58 4.24
C MET A 20 -10.09 -14.59 4.49
N ILE A 21 -10.99 -14.44 3.50
CA ILE A 21 -12.09 -13.48 3.58
C ILE A 21 -13.30 -14.14 4.26
N SER A 22 -13.79 -13.51 5.33
CA SER A 22 -14.89 -14.01 6.12
C SER A 22 -15.58 -12.88 6.88
N GLN A 23 -16.93 -12.86 6.83
CA GLN A 23 -17.73 -11.92 7.60
C GLN A 23 -17.56 -12.10 9.13
N SER A 24 -17.10 -13.24 9.60
CA SER A 24 -16.77 -13.42 11.02
C SER A 24 -15.55 -12.59 11.45
N ILE A 25 -14.59 -12.37 10.53
CA ILE A 25 -13.41 -11.54 10.80
C ILE A 25 -13.82 -10.06 10.83
N THR A 26 -14.54 -9.59 9.82
CA THR A 26 -15.00 -8.20 9.76
C THR A 26 -15.92 -7.89 10.93
N GLY A 27 -16.86 -8.80 11.26
CA GLY A 27 -17.74 -8.68 12.42
C GLY A 27 -16.97 -8.57 13.73
N ALA A 28 -15.96 -9.40 13.95
CA ALA A 28 -15.14 -9.33 15.18
C ALA A 28 -14.38 -7.99 15.31
N VAL A 29 -13.97 -7.37 14.20
CA VAL A 29 -13.35 -6.04 14.21
C VAL A 29 -14.38 -4.97 14.53
N HIS A 30 -15.57 -5.03 13.92
CA HIS A 30 -16.66 -4.07 14.17
C HIS A 30 -17.18 -4.15 15.61
N ASP A 31 -17.28 -5.35 16.20
CA ASP A 31 -17.65 -5.54 17.60
C ASP A 31 -16.69 -4.83 18.58
N ASN A 32 -15.48 -4.53 18.14
CA ASN A 32 -14.48 -3.75 18.88
C ASN A 32 -14.40 -2.27 18.44
N ASN A 33 -15.41 -1.75 17.75
CA ASN A 33 -15.49 -0.37 17.26
C ASN A 33 -14.28 0.05 16.40
N ALA A 34 -13.72 -0.87 15.61
CA ALA A 34 -12.63 -0.62 14.70
C ALA A 34 -13.08 -0.79 13.25
N LYS A 35 -12.34 -0.17 12.32
CA LYS A 35 -12.53 -0.35 10.88
C LYS A 35 -11.58 -1.40 10.32
N ILE A 36 -12.03 -2.11 9.28
CA ILE A 36 -11.22 -3.10 8.57
C ILE A 36 -11.27 -2.86 7.07
N LEU A 37 -10.10 -2.75 6.46
CA LEU A 37 -9.91 -2.59 5.02
C LEU A 37 -9.32 -3.88 4.47
N LEU A 38 -9.71 -4.25 3.25
CA LEU A 38 -9.05 -5.32 2.53
C LEU A 38 -7.80 -4.76 1.85
N SER A 39 -6.64 -5.33 2.13
CA SER A 39 -5.38 -4.93 1.50
C SER A 39 -5.15 -5.75 0.24
N LEU A 40 -4.95 -5.04 -0.90
CA LEU A 40 -4.70 -5.63 -2.20
C LEU A 40 -3.24 -5.47 -2.61
N GLY A 41 -2.59 -6.58 -2.93
CA GLY A 41 -1.23 -6.61 -3.44
C GLY A 41 -0.24 -7.23 -2.49
N GLY A 42 0.75 -6.43 -2.05
CA GLY A 42 1.91 -6.89 -1.31
C GLY A 42 3.02 -7.42 -2.22
N TRP A 43 4.21 -7.64 -1.63
CA TRP A 43 5.37 -8.13 -2.37
C TRP A 43 5.09 -9.49 -3.02
N GLY A 44 5.26 -9.55 -4.36
CA GLY A 44 5.01 -10.77 -5.14
C GLY A 44 3.55 -10.96 -5.62
N ASN A 45 2.60 -10.21 -5.09
CA ASN A 45 1.18 -10.31 -5.43
C ASN A 45 0.64 -9.09 -6.21
N SER A 46 1.53 -8.27 -6.74
CA SER A 46 1.16 -7.02 -7.44
C SER A 46 1.10 -7.16 -8.97
N TRP A 47 1.19 -8.38 -9.50
CA TRP A 47 1.33 -8.64 -10.93
C TRP A 47 0.11 -8.25 -11.78
N GLY A 48 -1.11 -8.29 -11.25
CA GLY A 48 -2.33 -7.95 -11.97
C GLY A 48 -2.63 -6.44 -12.05
N PHE A 49 -2.05 -5.61 -11.18
CA PHE A 49 -2.36 -4.17 -11.16
C PHE A 49 -2.10 -3.46 -12.48
N ALA A 50 -0.99 -3.79 -13.16
CA ALA A 50 -0.64 -3.13 -14.41
C ALA A 50 -1.74 -3.27 -15.45
N SER A 51 -2.26 -4.49 -15.66
CA SER A 51 -3.34 -4.77 -16.62
C SER A 51 -4.69 -4.23 -16.15
N SER A 52 -5.02 -4.41 -14.86
CA SER A 52 -6.30 -3.97 -14.29
C SER A 52 -6.45 -2.44 -14.22
N THR A 53 -5.34 -1.70 -14.39
CA THR A 53 -5.39 -0.22 -14.39
C THR A 53 -5.09 0.41 -15.75
N GLU A 54 -4.80 -0.38 -16.78
CA GLU A 54 -4.26 0.10 -18.05
C GLU A 54 -5.24 0.99 -18.83
N THR A 55 -6.51 0.58 -18.90
CA THR A 55 -7.55 1.31 -19.63
C THR A 55 -8.69 1.72 -18.71
N GLU A 56 -9.52 2.65 -19.15
CA GLU A 56 -10.72 3.07 -18.41
C GLU A 56 -11.66 1.89 -18.17
N GLU A 57 -11.86 1.04 -19.18
CA GLU A 57 -12.71 -0.15 -19.08
C GLU A 57 -12.15 -1.17 -18.08
N ALA A 58 -10.83 -1.41 -18.08
CA ALA A 58 -10.18 -2.31 -17.13
C ALA A 58 -10.30 -1.78 -15.70
N ARG A 59 -10.08 -0.47 -15.50
CA ARG A 59 -10.26 0.15 -14.19
C ARG A 59 -11.71 0.09 -13.70
N ALA A 60 -12.68 0.30 -14.58
CA ALA A 60 -14.10 0.18 -14.21
C ALA A 60 -14.44 -1.22 -13.70
N ILE A 61 -14.00 -2.27 -14.41
CA ILE A 61 -14.19 -3.67 -13.99
C ILE A 61 -13.51 -3.93 -12.64
N PHE A 62 -12.28 -3.47 -12.47
CA PHE A 62 -11.53 -3.67 -11.24
C PHE A 62 -12.18 -2.94 -10.04
N ILE A 63 -12.66 -1.71 -10.23
CA ILE A 63 -13.38 -0.93 -9.22
C ILE A 63 -14.69 -1.62 -8.82
N ASP A 64 -15.47 -2.12 -9.78
CA ASP A 64 -16.71 -2.86 -9.51
C ASP A 64 -16.43 -4.13 -8.69
N ASN A 65 -15.35 -4.85 -8.98
CA ASN A 65 -14.93 -6.02 -8.23
C ASN A 65 -14.47 -5.67 -6.80
N ILE A 66 -13.76 -4.54 -6.62
CA ILE A 66 -13.40 -4.01 -5.29
C ILE A 66 -14.65 -3.68 -4.48
N ILE A 67 -15.59 -2.96 -5.06
CA ILE A 67 -16.85 -2.61 -4.40
C ILE A 67 -17.60 -3.86 -3.99
N SER A 68 -17.77 -4.78 -4.92
CA SER A 68 -18.50 -6.04 -4.70
C SER A 68 -17.89 -6.87 -3.56
N ILE A 69 -16.57 -7.03 -3.52
CA ILE A 69 -15.93 -7.83 -2.47
C ILE A 69 -16.00 -7.14 -1.10
N CYS A 70 -15.86 -5.81 -1.05
CA CYS A 70 -15.97 -5.04 0.18
C CYS A 70 -17.41 -5.08 0.71
N GLU A 71 -18.41 -4.85 -0.13
CA GLU A 71 -19.81 -4.87 0.24
C GLU A 71 -20.24 -6.25 0.76
N ASN A 72 -19.93 -7.32 0.00
CA ASN A 72 -20.33 -8.67 0.35
C ASN A 72 -19.69 -9.19 1.64
N ASN A 73 -18.59 -8.59 2.10
CA ASN A 73 -17.84 -9.05 3.26
C ASN A 73 -17.73 -8.00 4.38
N ASN A 74 -18.48 -6.90 4.28
CA ASN A 74 -18.52 -5.82 5.28
C ASN A 74 -17.15 -5.19 5.56
N TYR A 75 -16.33 -4.94 4.53
CA TYR A 75 -15.13 -4.11 4.67
C TYR A 75 -15.51 -2.62 4.66
N ASP A 76 -14.73 -1.82 5.36
CA ASP A 76 -14.90 -0.35 5.45
C ASP A 76 -14.07 0.39 4.39
N GLY A 77 -13.62 -0.29 3.35
CA GLY A 77 -12.80 0.25 2.29
C GLY A 77 -11.65 -0.65 1.88
N ILE A 78 -10.65 -0.06 1.25
CA ILE A 78 -9.54 -0.75 0.62
C ILE A 78 -8.19 -0.15 1.00
N ASP A 79 -7.18 -0.98 1.10
CA ASP A 79 -5.78 -0.60 1.16
C ASP A 79 -5.07 -1.08 -0.10
N ILE A 80 -4.36 -0.20 -0.80
CA ILE A 80 -3.66 -0.52 -2.04
C ILE A 80 -2.17 -0.66 -1.76
N ASP A 81 -1.68 -1.87 -1.95
CA ASP A 81 -0.27 -2.21 -1.75
C ASP A 81 0.36 -2.70 -3.07
N TRP A 82 0.37 -1.81 -4.06
CA TRP A 82 1.02 -2.12 -5.35
C TRP A 82 2.53 -1.94 -5.25
N GLU A 83 3.26 -3.04 -5.19
CA GLU A 83 4.72 -3.07 -5.09
C GLU A 83 5.36 -3.57 -6.41
N HIS A 84 5.77 -2.72 -7.31
CA HIS A 84 5.55 -1.27 -7.37
C HIS A 84 5.12 -0.88 -8.79
N PRO A 85 4.37 0.20 -9.02
CA PRO A 85 4.19 0.73 -10.37
C PRO A 85 5.55 1.08 -10.95
N ASN A 86 5.71 0.93 -12.26
CA ASN A 86 6.96 1.19 -12.94
C ASN A 86 6.76 2.10 -14.17
N GLY A 87 7.58 3.13 -14.25
CA GLY A 87 7.57 4.06 -15.36
C GLY A 87 6.36 5.03 -15.36
N TYR A 88 6.33 5.86 -16.40
CA TYR A 88 5.37 6.96 -16.51
C TYR A 88 3.93 6.47 -16.72
N THR A 89 3.74 5.42 -17.52
CA THR A 89 2.41 4.88 -17.82
C THR A 89 1.72 4.34 -16.58
N GLN A 90 2.37 3.45 -15.83
CA GLN A 90 1.77 2.87 -14.62
C GLN A 90 1.57 3.91 -13.50
N LYS A 91 2.46 4.90 -13.42
CA LYS A 91 2.27 6.06 -12.53
C LYS A 91 0.95 6.79 -12.81
N ASN A 92 0.67 7.09 -14.08
CA ASN A 92 -0.56 7.77 -14.47
C ASN A 92 -1.79 6.88 -14.30
N ASN A 93 -1.66 5.60 -14.62
CA ASN A 93 -2.74 4.63 -14.46
C ASN A 93 -3.11 4.47 -12.99
N LEU A 94 -2.13 4.42 -12.07
CA LEU A 94 -2.38 4.41 -10.63
C LEU A 94 -3.15 5.66 -10.19
N SER A 95 -2.75 6.84 -10.64
CA SER A 95 -3.43 8.10 -10.30
C SER A 95 -4.87 8.13 -10.81
N ALA A 96 -5.10 7.69 -12.04
CA ALA A 96 -6.44 7.58 -12.61
C ALA A 96 -7.30 6.58 -11.82
N PHE A 97 -6.77 5.38 -11.57
CA PHE A 97 -7.45 4.35 -10.79
C PHE A 97 -7.89 4.84 -9.41
N ILE A 98 -6.99 5.45 -8.65
CA ILE A 98 -7.31 5.95 -7.30
C ILE A 98 -8.35 7.09 -7.35
N SER A 99 -8.28 7.97 -8.34
CA SER A 99 -9.26 9.04 -8.53
C SER A 99 -10.65 8.48 -8.87
N GLU A 100 -10.73 7.52 -9.78
CA GLU A 100 -11.98 6.87 -10.19
C GLU A 100 -12.58 6.03 -9.03
N LEU A 101 -11.73 5.30 -8.28
CA LEU A 101 -12.14 4.55 -7.11
C LEU A 101 -12.71 5.47 -6.02
N ARG A 102 -12.05 6.61 -5.74
CA ARG A 102 -12.56 7.60 -4.78
C ARG A 102 -13.90 8.16 -5.23
N GLN A 103 -14.07 8.45 -6.52
CA GLN A 103 -15.34 8.92 -7.05
C GLN A 103 -16.46 7.88 -6.86
N ALA A 104 -16.16 6.61 -7.12
CA ALA A 104 -17.11 5.52 -6.91
C ALA A 104 -17.50 5.38 -5.42
N PHE A 105 -16.53 5.43 -4.51
CA PHE A 105 -16.78 5.40 -3.07
C PHE A 105 -17.62 6.58 -2.61
N ASN A 106 -17.30 7.81 -3.03
CA ASN A 106 -18.08 9.00 -2.66
C ASN A 106 -19.54 8.93 -3.09
N ASN A 107 -19.82 8.23 -4.19
CA ASN A 107 -21.19 8.07 -4.71
C ASN A 107 -21.98 6.97 -3.99
N LEU A 108 -21.32 5.89 -3.57
CA LEU A 108 -21.99 4.68 -3.06
C LEU A 108 -21.77 4.48 -1.55
N TYR A 109 -20.55 4.72 -1.06
CA TYR A 109 -20.10 4.43 0.30
C TYR A 109 -19.13 5.53 0.77
N PRO A 110 -19.60 6.77 1.01
CA PRO A 110 -18.75 7.92 1.30
C PRO A 110 -17.91 7.80 2.58
N GLU A 111 -18.26 6.87 3.47
CA GLU A 111 -17.50 6.58 4.69
C GLU A 111 -16.37 5.55 4.49
N TRP A 112 -16.29 4.90 3.30
CA TRP A 112 -15.22 3.95 3.02
C TRP A 112 -13.90 4.65 2.79
N LEU A 113 -12.85 4.03 3.34
CA LEU A 113 -11.50 4.55 3.29
C LEU A 113 -10.71 3.96 2.11
N ILE A 114 -9.83 4.78 1.55
CA ILE A 114 -8.76 4.35 0.65
C ILE A 114 -7.45 4.64 1.36
N THR A 115 -6.67 3.59 1.65
CA THR A 115 -5.29 3.74 2.15
C THR A 115 -4.31 3.15 1.15
N MET A 116 -3.04 3.53 1.27
CA MET A 116 -2.00 3.01 0.39
C MET A 116 -0.73 2.69 1.17
N ALA A 117 -0.17 1.51 0.99
CA ALA A 117 1.21 1.24 1.34
C ALA A 117 2.14 1.93 0.33
N VAL A 118 3.15 2.66 0.82
CA VAL A 118 4.00 3.47 -0.04
C VAL A 118 5.48 3.35 0.31
N PRO A 119 6.36 3.37 -0.71
CA PRO A 119 7.80 3.40 -0.51
C PRO A 119 8.25 4.72 0.10
N VAL A 120 9.35 4.67 0.84
CA VAL A 120 9.88 5.80 1.60
C VAL A 120 11.17 6.36 1.01
N SER A 121 11.46 6.04 -0.22
CA SER A 121 12.62 6.56 -0.96
C SER A 121 12.28 6.78 -2.44
N ASN A 122 13.17 7.46 -3.15
CA ASN A 122 12.98 7.73 -4.58
C ASN A 122 13.19 6.49 -5.46
N TRP A 123 13.70 5.38 -4.91
CA TRP A 123 13.92 4.14 -5.66
C TRP A 123 12.66 3.71 -6.44
N SER A 124 11.55 3.52 -5.77
CA SER A 124 10.24 3.26 -6.40
C SER A 124 9.26 4.44 -6.26
N GLY A 125 9.43 5.30 -5.28
CA GLY A 125 8.55 6.45 -5.04
C GLY A 125 8.53 7.49 -6.17
N GLN A 126 9.52 7.50 -7.08
CA GLN A 126 9.46 8.30 -8.31
C GLN A 126 8.30 7.90 -9.23
N HIS A 127 7.80 6.67 -9.09
CA HIS A 127 6.71 6.13 -9.89
C HIS A 127 5.33 6.33 -9.25
N TYR A 128 5.23 7.16 -8.22
CA TYR A 128 3.97 7.60 -7.61
C TYR A 128 3.78 9.09 -7.85
N ASP A 129 2.60 9.50 -8.28
CA ASP A 129 2.22 10.92 -8.34
C ASP A 129 1.52 11.32 -7.02
N PHE A 130 2.32 11.53 -5.99
CA PHE A 130 1.80 11.86 -4.66
C PHE A 130 0.92 13.12 -4.65
N ASN A 131 1.18 14.09 -5.54
CA ASN A 131 0.35 15.29 -5.62
C ASN A 131 -1.10 14.96 -6.04
N SER A 132 -1.27 14.05 -6.97
CA SER A 132 -2.59 13.57 -7.39
C SER A 132 -3.21 12.62 -6.35
N LEU A 133 -2.39 11.75 -5.75
CA LEU A 133 -2.86 10.74 -4.81
C LEU A 133 -3.36 11.33 -3.49
N VAL A 134 -2.74 12.41 -3.01
CA VAL A 134 -3.06 13.00 -1.70
C VAL A 134 -4.49 13.53 -1.59
N GLU A 135 -5.10 13.87 -2.72
CA GLU A 135 -6.49 14.35 -2.78
C GLU A 135 -7.52 13.21 -2.60
N ASN A 136 -7.12 11.97 -2.92
CA ASN A 136 -8.01 10.83 -3.03
C ASN A 136 -7.76 9.74 -1.99
N VAL A 137 -6.60 9.76 -1.34
CA VAL A 137 -6.17 8.80 -0.32
C VAL A 137 -6.37 9.37 1.07
N ASP A 138 -6.94 8.58 1.97
CA ASP A 138 -7.14 9.00 3.36
C ASP A 138 -5.84 8.92 4.17
N TYR A 139 -5.11 7.78 4.06
CA TYR A 139 -3.84 7.57 4.76
C TYR A 139 -2.81 6.84 3.89
N PHE A 140 -1.56 7.26 4.03
CA PHE A 140 -0.39 6.62 3.43
C PHE A 140 0.35 5.82 4.50
N ASN A 141 0.41 4.52 4.32
CA ASN A 141 1.11 3.58 5.19
C ASN A 141 2.56 3.50 4.74
N ALA A 142 3.44 4.25 5.39
CA ALA A 142 4.84 4.33 5.04
C ALA A 142 5.56 3.01 5.37
N MET A 143 6.15 2.36 4.37
CA MET A 143 6.94 1.14 4.55
C MET A 143 8.32 1.47 5.10
N THR A 144 8.38 1.93 6.35
CA THR A 144 9.59 2.36 7.07
C THR A 144 10.32 1.18 7.70
N TYR A 145 10.51 0.13 6.95
CA TYR A 145 11.20 -1.12 7.29
C TYR A 145 11.86 -1.71 6.06
N ASP A 146 12.55 -2.82 6.21
CA ASP A 146 13.33 -3.46 5.14
C ASP A 146 14.39 -2.54 4.54
N PHE A 147 14.99 -1.67 5.37
CA PHE A 147 16.11 -0.85 4.93
C PHE A 147 17.35 -1.70 4.61
N HIS A 148 17.51 -2.86 5.29
CA HIS A 148 18.56 -3.84 5.01
C HIS A 148 17.98 -5.23 4.79
N GLY A 149 18.65 -6.02 3.96
CA GLY A 149 18.26 -7.40 3.66
C GLY A 149 19.29 -8.12 2.80
N SER A 150 18.89 -9.24 2.18
CA SER A 150 19.78 -10.03 1.32
C SER A 150 20.23 -9.30 0.04
N TRP A 151 19.66 -8.17 -0.26
CA TRP A 151 20.02 -7.29 -1.40
C TRP A 151 21.11 -6.27 -1.06
N THR A 152 21.44 -6.08 0.22
CA THR A 152 22.53 -5.19 0.66
C THR A 152 23.84 -5.96 0.75
N ASP A 153 24.96 -5.27 0.53
CA ASP A 153 26.31 -5.82 0.62
C ASP A 153 26.90 -5.75 2.04
N HIS A 154 26.10 -5.31 2.99
CA HIS A 154 26.48 -5.17 4.40
C HIS A 154 25.29 -5.45 5.33
N ALA A 155 25.58 -5.78 6.58
CA ALA A 155 24.54 -5.95 7.60
C ALA A 155 24.15 -4.58 8.18
N GLY A 156 22.86 -4.39 8.42
CA GLY A 156 22.32 -3.17 8.99
C GLY A 156 20.99 -3.37 9.69
N HIS A 157 20.45 -2.29 10.23
CA HIS A 157 19.19 -2.34 10.95
C HIS A 157 18.00 -2.46 10.01
N ASN A 158 17.05 -3.32 10.37
CA ASN A 158 15.83 -3.53 9.58
C ASN A 158 14.96 -2.25 9.50
N SER A 159 14.81 -1.53 10.61
CA SER A 159 13.97 -0.33 10.71
C SER A 159 14.56 0.66 11.73
N PRO A 160 15.73 1.28 11.45
CA PRO A 160 16.35 2.22 12.37
C PRO A 160 15.54 3.52 12.43
N LEU A 161 15.38 4.10 13.62
CA LEU A 161 14.67 5.37 13.78
C LEU A 161 15.42 6.53 13.11
N TYR A 162 16.74 6.55 13.24
CA TYR A 162 17.63 7.54 12.64
C TYR A 162 18.72 6.87 11.80
N PRO A 163 19.29 7.58 10.81
CA PRO A 163 20.40 7.06 10.01
C PRO A 163 21.56 6.60 10.88
N SER A 164 22.22 5.54 10.48
CA SER A 164 23.43 5.05 11.15
C SER A 164 24.56 6.10 11.05
N PRO A 165 25.33 6.34 12.13
CA PRO A 165 26.49 7.24 12.08
C PRO A 165 27.60 6.79 11.12
N ALA A 166 27.58 5.52 10.70
CA ALA A 166 28.61 4.92 9.84
C ALA A 166 28.40 5.20 8.33
N ASN A 167 27.65 6.23 7.96
CA ASN A 167 27.33 6.58 6.58
C ASN A 167 26.55 5.49 5.81
N ASP A 168 25.70 4.77 6.52
CA ASP A 168 24.79 3.81 5.92
C ASP A 168 23.87 4.52 4.91
N PRO A 169 23.90 4.16 3.62
CA PRO A 169 23.09 4.80 2.59
C PRO A 169 21.62 4.37 2.61
N ASP A 170 21.28 3.30 3.33
CA ASP A 170 20.00 2.60 3.15
C ASP A 170 18.82 3.27 3.86
N GLY A 171 19.10 4.30 4.64
CA GLY A 171 18.06 5.16 5.19
C GLY A 171 17.56 4.75 6.58
N ALA A 172 16.49 5.40 6.99
CA ALA A 172 15.89 5.25 8.32
C ALA A 172 14.42 5.69 8.31
N VAL A 173 13.68 5.41 9.38
CA VAL A 173 12.30 5.89 9.56
C VAL A 173 12.22 7.42 9.40
N SER A 174 13.13 8.15 10.03
CA SER A 174 13.15 9.62 9.95
C SER A 174 13.43 10.15 8.54
N THR A 175 14.29 9.51 7.77
CA THR A 175 14.56 9.89 6.37
C THR A 175 13.38 9.56 5.48
N GLY A 176 12.74 8.41 5.67
CA GLY A 176 11.53 8.01 4.96
C GLY A 176 10.36 8.94 5.23
N PHE A 177 10.13 9.29 6.50
CA PHE A 177 9.11 10.29 6.86
C PHE A 177 9.39 11.64 6.21
N ASN A 178 10.63 12.12 6.26
CA ASN A 178 11.03 13.38 5.61
C ASN A 178 10.85 13.33 4.09
N TYR A 179 11.12 12.17 3.46
CA TYR A 179 10.87 11.97 2.05
C TYR A 179 9.40 12.16 1.72
N LEU A 180 8.49 11.48 2.41
CA LEU A 180 7.05 11.60 2.15
C LEU A 180 6.51 12.99 2.48
N ALA A 181 6.81 13.53 3.66
CA ALA A 181 6.24 14.78 4.13
C ALA A 181 6.84 16.02 3.45
N ASN A 182 8.18 16.08 3.32
CA ASN A 182 8.85 17.30 2.89
C ASN A 182 9.24 17.27 1.41
N THR A 183 9.59 16.08 0.86
CA THR A 183 9.98 15.98 -0.55
C THR A 183 8.77 15.71 -1.45
N ARG A 184 7.83 14.88 -0.99
CA ARG A 184 6.65 14.48 -1.77
C ARG A 184 5.38 15.27 -1.40
N GLY A 185 5.42 16.07 -0.33
CA GLY A 185 4.37 17.00 0.05
C GLY A 185 3.13 16.36 0.67
N ILE A 186 3.22 15.14 1.18
CA ILE A 186 2.09 14.48 1.85
C ILE A 186 1.86 15.15 3.21
N PRO A 187 0.62 15.57 3.53
CA PRO A 187 0.28 16.08 4.85
C PRO A 187 0.66 15.08 5.95
N ARG A 188 1.27 15.58 7.03
CA ARG A 188 1.82 14.73 8.10
C ARG A 188 0.75 13.90 8.82
N ASP A 189 -0.46 14.41 8.91
CA ASP A 189 -1.62 13.76 9.50
C ASP A 189 -2.21 12.65 8.64
N LYS A 190 -1.77 12.55 7.38
CA LYS A 190 -2.09 11.44 6.48
C LYS A 190 -1.01 10.34 6.43
N ILE A 191 0.12 10.49 7.15
CA ILE A 191 1.22 9.52 7.12
C ILE A 191 1.19 8.62 8.37
N ASN A 192 0.98 7.34 8.17
CA ASN A 192 1.18 6.31 9.19
C ASN A 192 2.59 5.75 9.08
N ILE A 193 3.32 5.71 10.19
CA ILE A 193 4.66 5.12 10.23
C ILE A 193 4.56 3.61 10.43
N GLY A 194 5.14 2.84 9.51
CA GLY A 194 5.21 1.39 9.60
C GLY A 194 6.26 0.94 10.63
N LEU A 195 5.88 -0.01 11.46
CA LEU A 195 6.76 -0.64 12.45
C LEU A 195 6.96 -2.12 12.08
N ALA A 196 8.21 -2.56 12.01
CA ALA A 196 8.54 -3.96 11.77
C ALA A 196 8.37 -4.78 13.04
N PHE A 197 7.42 -5.74 13.05
CA PHE A 197 7.29 -6.75 14.11
C PHE A 197 8.05 -8.03 13.76
N TYR A 198 9.17 -7.90 13.06
CA TYR A 198 10.07 -8.97 12.65
C TYR A 198 11.50 -8.42 12.58
N GLY A 199 12.48 -9.32 12.54
CA GLY A 199 13.89 -8.99 12.40
C GLY A 199 14.55 -9.85 11.34
N LYS A 200 15.80 -9.51 11.01
CA LYS A 200 16.66 -10.23 10.06
C LYS A 200 17.88 -10.76 10.79
N GLN A 201 18.28 -11.98 10.46
CA GLN A 201 19.49 -12.58 10.98
C GLN A 201 20.57 -12.54 9.90
N TYR A 202 21.75 -12.10 10.25
CA TYR A 202 22.94 -12.12 9.40
C TYR A 202 23.93 -13.14 9.94
N ASN A 203 24.47 -13.98 9.07
CA ASN A 203 25.55 -14.88 9.42
C ASN A 203 26.88 -14.18 9.08
N ALA A 204 27.82 -14.19 10.02
CA ALA A 204 29.18 -13.79 9.73
C ALA A 204 29.75 -14.74 8.65
N ILE A 205 30.35 -14.18 7.61
CA ILE A 205 31.17 -14.93 6.66
C ILE A 205 32.60 -14.75 7.17
N ASP A 206 33.24 -15.85 7.56
CA ASP A 206 34.66 -15.91 7.96
C ASP A 206 35.57 -15.61 6.78
#